data_c8deca56745184ede464af16208aaee1
#
_entry.id   c8deca56745184ede464af16208aaee1
#
_cell.length_a   1.000
_cell.length_b   1.000
_cell.length_c   1.000
_cell.angle_alpha   90.00
_cell.angle_beta   90.00
_cell.angle_gamma   90.00
#
_symmetry.space_group_name_H-M   'P 1'
#
loop_
_entity.id
_entity.type
_entity.pdbx_description
1 polymer ?
#
loop_
_entity_poly.entity_id
_entity_poly.type
_entity_poly.pdbx_seq_one_letter_code
_entity_poly.pdbx_strand_id
1 'polypeptide(L)'
;KIDEYKSKGKKLLFEGAQGVLLDVDHGTYPYVTSSNTVASSAATGTGCGLSTINYVLGITKSYTTRVGAGPFPTELTDSIGEHLGTRGKEFGTVTSRKRRCGWFDGVLVRQTIKISGINGIALTKLDVLDELNEIKMCVAYELNGKKIDYLPAASEDQFKVKPVYKVFKGWKSSTKG
;
A
#
# COMPACT_ATOMS: atom_id res chain seq x y z
N LYS A 1 7.69 -2.37 -30.60
CA LYS A 1 6.22 -2.56 -30.37
C LYS A 1 5.58 -1.39 -29.61
N ILE A 2 6.16 -0.94 -28.47
CA ILE A 2 5.58 0.19 -27.68
C ILE A 2 5.48 1.43 -28.55
N ASP A 3 6.57 1.85 -29.22
CA ASP A 3 6.58 3.03 -30.09
C ASP A 3 5.62 2.88 -31.28
N GLU A 4 5.50 1.68 -31.82
CA GLU A 4 4.54 1.36 -32.87
C GLU A 4 3.09 1.54 -32.40
N TYR A 5 2.77 1.10 -31.19
CA TYR A 5 1.43 1.30 -30.64
C TYR A 5 1.17 2.77 -30.35
N LYS A 6 2.18 3.50 -29.83
CA LYS A 6 2.08 4.95 -29.61
C LYS A 6 1.84 5.71 -30.91
N SER A 7 2.59 5.42 -31.96
CA SER A 7 2.42 6.08 -33.27
C SER A 7 1.06 5.82 -33.89
N LYS A 8 0.42 4.69 -33.54
CA LYS A 8 -0.95 4.35 -33.94
C LYS A 8 -2.02 4.91 -32.99
N GLY A 9 -1.66 5.77 -32.05
CA GLY A 9 -2.58 6.36 -31.07
C GLY A 9 -3.21 5.37 -30.09
N LYS A 10 -2.60 4.20 -29.90
CA LYS A 10 -3.11 3.19 -28.94
C LYS A 10 -2.84 3.62 -27.50
N LYS A 11 -3.79 3.31 -26.61
CA LYS A 11 -3.60 3.44 -25.17
C LYS A 11 -2.81 2.24 -24.64
N LEU A 12 -1.82 2.51 -23.79
CA LEU A 12 -0.95 1.51 -23.20
C LEU A 12 -1.25 1.44 -21.70
N LEU A 13 -1.45 0.23 -21.20
CA LEU A 13 -1.57 -0.04 -19.77
C LEU A 13 -0.33 -0.79 -19.31
N PHE A 14 0.37 -0.22 -18.32
CA PHE A 14 1.46 -0.89 -17.62
C PHE A 14 0.92 -1.36 -16.27
N GLU A 15 0.98 -2.65 -16.03
CA GLU A 15 0.59 -3.24 -14.75
C GLU A 15 1.84 -3.67 -14.00
N GLY A 16 2.03 -3.13 -12.79
CA GLY A 16 3.08 -3.52 -11.87
C GLY A 16 2.69 -4.73 -11.04
N ALA A 17 3.66 -5.28 -10.33
CA ALA A 17 3.47 -6.36 -9.37
C ALA A 17 3.93 -5.93 -7.96
N GLN A 18 3.60 -6.73 -6.95
CA GLN A 18 3.94 -6.52 -5.54
C GLN A 18 3.34 -5.21 -4.99
N GLY A 19 4.17 -4.37 -4.36
CA GLY A 19 3.75 -3.09 -3.80
C GLY A 19 4.96 -2.22 -3.46
N VAL A 20 4.77 -0.91 -3.36
CA VAL A 20 5.85 0.08 -3.23
C VAL A 20 6.74 -0.17 -2.01
N LEU A 21 6.19 -0.66 -0.89
CA LEU A 21 7.00 -0.98 0.30
C LEU A 21 7.88 -2.23 0.14
N LEU A 22 7.70 -2.98 -0.94
CA LEU A 22 8.55 -4.11 -1.31
C LEU A 22 9.61 -3.74 -2.37
N ASP A 23 9.64 -2.49 -2.84
CA ASP A 23 10.63 -2.01 -3.80
C ASP A 23 12.04 -2.14 -3.22
N VAL A 24 12.99 -2.65 -4.03
CA VAL A 24 14.34 -2.92 -3.57
C VAL A 24 15.09 -1.67 -3.12
N ASP A 25 14.80 -0.51 -3.71
CA ASP A 25 15.46 0.77 -3.39
C ASP A 25 14.64 1.65 -2.44
N HIS A 26 13.31 1.64 -2.58
CA HIS A 26 12.40 2.56 -1.88
C HIS A 26 11.55 1.88 -0.81
N GLY A 27 11.63 0.56 -0.70
CA GLY A 27 10.86 -0.22 0.27
C GLY A 27 11.50 -0.30 1.65
N THR A 28 10.95 -1.18 2.45
CA THR A 28 11.37 -1.43 3.84
C THR A 28 12.54 -2.43 3.90
N TYR A 29 13.68 -2.06 3.32
CA TYR A 29 14.87 -2.91 3.28
C TYR A 29 15.30 -3.38 4.69
N PRO A 30 15.70 -4.64 4.89
CA PRO A 30 15.91 -5.71 3.89
C PRO A 30 14.65 -6.53 3.53
N TYR A 31 13.48 -6.14 3.99
CA TYR A 31 12.21 -6.85 3.79
C TYR A 31 11.53 -6.41 2.47
N VAL A 32 12.21 -6.63 1.38
CA VAL A 32 11.84 -6.18 0.03
C VAL A 32 11.86 -7.34 -0.98
N THR A 33 11.35 -7.11 -2.19
CA THR A 33 11.57 -8.01 -3.33
C THR A 33 12.87 -7.67 -4.05
N SER A 34 13.30 -8.49 -4.98
CA SER A 34 14.53 -8.30 -5.77
C SER A 34 14.37 -7.37 -6.97
N SER A 35 13.28 -6.61 -7.05
CA SER A 35 12.97 -5.73 -8.18
C SER A 35 12.40 -4.39 -7.73
N ASN A 36 12.42 -3.41 -8.62
CA ASN A 36 11.72 -2.16 -8.43
C ASN A 36 10.22 -2.34 -8.70
N THR A 37 9.40 -1.83 -7.80
CA THR A 37 7.94 -1.93 -7.85
C THR A 37 7.24 -0.56 -7.93
N VAL A 38 8.02 0.52 -7.90
CA VAL A 38 7.53 1.89 -8.10
C VAL A 38 7.12 2.12 -9.56
N ALA A 39 6.21 3.05 -9.82
CA ALA A 39 5.66 3.26 -11.17
C ALA A 39 6.71 3.61 -12.23
N SER A 40 7.80 4.29 -11.86
CA SER A 40 8.89 4.62 -12.77
C SER A 40 9.59 3.39 -13.35
N SER A 41 9.51 2.23 -12.69
CA SER A 41 10.07 0.98 -13.18
C SER A 41 9.43 0.50 -14.49
N ALA A 42 8.21 0.94 -14.80
CA ALA A 42 7.57 0.66 -16.09
C ALA A 42 8.36 1.25 -17.26
N ALA A 43 8.87 2.48 -17.13
CA ALA A 43 9.72 3.09 -18.14
C ALA A 43 11.06 2.35 -18.29
N THR A 44 11.75 2.10 -17.17
CA THR A 44 13.04 1.43 -17.15
C THR A 44 12.94 -0.01 -17.69
N GLY A 45 11.95 -0.76 -17.23
CA GLY A 45 11.78 -2.18 -17.61
C GLY A 45 11.34 -2.39 -19.05
N THR A 46 10.65 -1.42 -19.65
CA THR A 46 10.19 -1.51 -21.03
C THR A 46 11.08 -0.76 -22.02
N GLY A 47 12.02 0.06 -21.53
CA GLY A 47 12.88 0.92 -22.34
C GLY A 47 12.15 2.10 -22.99
N CYS A 48 10.96 2.45 -22.54
CA CYS A 48 10.25 3.62 -23.05
C CYS A 48 10.68 4.89 -22.28
N GLY A 49 10.55 6.06 -22.93
CA GLY A 49 10.81 7.34 -22.28
C GLY A 49 9.77 7.64 -21.19
N LEU A 50 10.17 8.41 -20.16
CA LEU A 50 9.29 8.79 -19.04
C LEU A 50 7.99 9.46 -19.48
N SER A 51 8.03 10.24 -20.57
CA SER A 51 6.84 10.90 -21.16
C SER A 51 5.79 9.93 -21.72
N THR A 52 6.10 8.63 -21.76
CA THR A 52 5.13 7.60 -22.15
C THR A 52 4.11 7.32 -21.05
N ILE A 53 4.47 7.57 -19.78
CA ILE A 53 3.58 7.38 -18.65
C ILE A 53 2.88 8.72 -18.39
N ASN A 54 1.60 8.80 -18.74
CA ASN A 54 0.83 10.04 -18.61
C ASN A 54 0.00 10.09 -17.33
N TYR A 55 -0.33 8.93 -16.76
CA TYR A 55 -1.16 8.81 -15.57
C TYR A 55 -0.77 7.58 -14.77
N VAL A 56 -0.65 7.76 -13.46
CA VAL A 56 -0.35 6.67 -12.52
C VAL A 56 -1.55 6.48 -11.60
N LEU A 57 -2.18 5.31 -11.69
CA LEU A 57 -3.26 4.88 -10.79
C LEU A 57 -2.68 4.04 -9.68
N GLY A 58 -2.71 4.55 -8.46
CA GLY A 58 -2.36 3.79 -7.26
C GLY A 58 -3.54 2.94 -6.80
N ILE A 59 -3.34 1.64 -6.66
CA ILE A 59 -4.36 0.74 -6.11
C ILE A 59 -4.02 0.47 -4.65
N THR A 60 -4.94 0.75 -3.74
CA THR A 60 -4.79 0.47 -2.31
C THR A 60 -6.07 -0.13 -1.74
N LYS A 61 -5.92 -0.97 -0.73
CA LYS A 61 -7.05 -1.45 0.07
C LYS A 61 -7.46 -0.39 1.08
N SER A 62 -8.67 -0.47 1.60
CA SER A 62 -9.15 0.37 2.71
C SER A 62 -8.51 0.02 4.07
N TYR A 63 -7.62 -0.94 4.11
CA TYR A 63 -6.80 -1.37 5.24
C TYR A 63 -5.42 -1.81 4.71
N THR A 64 -4.46 -1.99 5.61
CA THR A 64 -3.10 -2.38 5.22
C THR A 64 -2.90 -3.88 5.37
N THR A 65 -2.17 -4.50 4.44
CA THR A 65 -1.76 -5.90 4.55
C THR A 65 -0.28 -6.06 4.25
N ARG A 66 0.35 -7.05 4.89
CA ARG A 66 1.74 -7.43 4.63
C ARG A 66 1.91 -8.94 4.62
N VAL A 67 2.74 -9.43 3.72
CA VAL A 67 3.20 -10.83 3.69
C VAL A 67 4.61 -10.89 4.26
N GLY A 68 4.87 -11.85 5.15
CA GLY A 68 6.20 -12.07 5.70
C GLY A 68 6.62 -11.08 6.78
N ALA A 69 7.90 -11.07 7.08
CA ALA A 69 8.52 -10.22 8.09
C ALA A 69 8.62 -8.75 7.63
N GLY A 70 9.10 -7.90 8.52
CA GLY A 70 9.32 -6.49 8.28
C GLY A 70 8.40 -5.58 9.08
N PRO A 71 8.69 -4.27 9.10
CA PRO A 71 7.95 -3.31 9.88
C PRO A 71 6.51 -3.17 9.38
N PHE A 72 5.58 -3.03 10.32
CA PHE A 72 4.17 -2.87 10.05
C PHE A 72 3.53 -2.03 11.16
N PRO A 73 3.69 -0.69 11.12
CA PRO A 73 3.30 0.18 12.23
C PRO A 73 1.85 0.07 12.65
N THR A 74 0.94 -0.19 11.70
CA THR A 74 -0.51 -0.26 11.95
C THR A 74 -1.03 -1.69 12.11
N GLU A 75 -0.16 -2.68 12.27
CA GLU A 75 -0.55 -4.08 12.44
C GLU A 75 -1.49 -4.29 13.62
N LEU A 76 -2.45 -5.18 13.43
CA LEU A 76 -3.43 -5.59 14.43
C LEU A 76 -3.33 -7.09 14.67
N THR A 77 -3.14 -7.45 15.94
CA THR A 77 -3.08 -8.85 16.40
C THR A 77 -4.30 -9.23 17.24
N ASP A 78 -5.32 -8.37 17.23
CA ASP A 78 -6.58 -8.50 17.94
C ASP A 78 -7.71 -9.05 17.06
N SER A 79 -8.92 -9.05 17.58
CA SER A 79 -10.14 -9.49 16.88
C SER A 79 -10.44 -8.66 15.62
N ILE A 80 -10.02 -7.39 15.58
CA ILE A 80 -10.19 -6.57 14.37
C ILE A 80 -9.22 -7.03 13.27
N GLY A 81 -7.97 -7.30 13.62
CA GLY A 81 -7.00 -7.87 12.68
C GLY A 81 -7.47 -9.22 12.11
N GLU A 82 -8.08 -10.05 12.95
CA GLU A 82 -8.66 -11.33 12.53
C GLU A 82 -9.87 -11.12 11.59
N HIS A 83 -10.75 -10.17 11.91
CA HIS A 83 -11.88 -9.78 11.06
C HIS A 83 -11.41 -9.34 9.66
N LEU A 84 -10.42 -8.44 9.60
CA LEU A 84 -9.85 -7.95 8.33
C LEU A 84 -9.26 -9.12 7.50
N GLY A 85 -8.53 -10.02 8.15
CA GLY A 85 -7.94 -11.19 7.52
C GLY A 85 -8.97 -12.15 6.93
N THR A 86 -9.98 -12.48 7.70
CA THR A 86 -11.02 -13.46 7.34
C THR A 86 -11.98 -12.89 6.30
N ARG A 87 -12.60 -11.72 6.58
CA ARG A 87 -13.54 -11.09 5.67
C ARG A 87 -12.87 -10.63 4.37
N GLY A 88 -11.63 -10.14 4.48
CA GLY A 88 -10.80 -9.75 3.34
C GLY A 88 -10.25 -10.92 2.54
N LYS A 89 -10.37 -12.16 3.04
CA LYS A 89 -9.75 -13.37 2.43
C LYS A 89 -8.24 -13.16 2.20
N GLU A 90 -7.56 -12.64 3.23
CA GLU A 90 -6.15 -12.24 3.13
C GLU A 90 -5.22 -13.45 3.30
N PHE A 91 -5.20 -14.27 2.25
CA PHE A 91 -4.31 -15.43 2.14
C PHE A 91 -3.51 -15.34 0.84
N GLY A 92 -2.29 -15.85 0.86
CA GLY A 92 -1.46 -15.96 -0.34
C GLY A 92 -2.07 -16.93 -1.35
N THR A 93 -2.20 -16.51 -2.60
CA THR A 93 -2.85 -17.32 -3.64
C THR A 93 -2.18 -18.68 -3.85
N VAL A 94 -0.84 -18.73 -3.77
CA VAL A 94 -0.06 -19.95 -4.01
C VAL A 94 0.23 -20.70 -2.70
N THR A 95 0.63 -19.98 -1.67
CA THR A 95 1.11 -20.57 -0.41
C THR A 95 0.02 -20.73 0.64
N SER A 96 -1.18 -20.19 0.41
CA SER A 96 -2.27 -20.09 1.40
C SER A 96 -1.83 -19.44 2.73
N ARG A 97 -0.67 -18.81 2.77
CA ARG A 97 -0.14 -18.16 3.97
C ARG A 97 -1.00 -16.95 4.33
N LYS A 98 -1.44 -16.89 5.58
CA LYS A 98 -2.18 -15.74 6.12
C LYS A 98 -1.34 -14.46 6.02
N ARG A 99 -1.95 -13.40 5.52
CA ARG A 99 -1.34 -12.06 5.52
C ARG A 99 -1.58 -11.39 6.87
N ARG A 100 -0.60 -10.62 7.32
CA ARG A 100 -0.74 -9.70 8.43
C ARG A 100 -1.67 -8.57 8.01
N CYS A 101 -2.57 -8.13 8.89
CA CYS A 101 -3.54 -7.08 8.60
C CYS A 101 -3.43 -5.97 9.62
N GLY A 102 -3.77 -4.75 9.22
CA GLY A 102 -3.74 -3.58 10.08
C GLY A 102 -4.59 -2.44 9.54
N TRP A 103 -4.76 -1.39 10.33
CA TRP A 103 -5.49 -0.21 9.90
C TRP A 103 -4.82 0.47 8.70
N PHE A 104 -5.63 1.20 7.92
CA PHE A 104 -5.15 1.99 6.79
C PHE A 104 -4.04 2.94 7.23
N ASP A 105 -2.89 2.86 6.58
CA ASP A 105 -1.75 3.69 6.88
C ASP A 105 -1.64 4.87 5.90
N GLY A 106 -2.25 5.99 6.29
CA GLY A 106 -2.26 7.21 5.49
C GLY A 106 -0.89 7.87 5.38
N VAL A 107 0.05 7.59 6.31
CA VAL A 107 1.43 8.10 6.23
C VAL A 107 2.16 7.40 5.08
N LEU A 108 2.11 6.07 5.06
CA LEU A 108 2.72 5.27 4.01
C LEU A 108 2.12 5.56 2.64
N VAL A 109 0.78 5.67 2.56
CA VAL A 109 0.12 5.97 1.29
C VAL A 109 0.54 7.34 0.76
N ARG A 110 0.64 8.39 1.60
CA ARG A 110 1.14 9.71 1.19
C ARG A 110 2.59 9.65 0.70
N GLN A 111 3.43 8.89 1.38
CA GLN A 111 4.82 8.71 0.96
C GLN A 111 4.90 7.98 -0.38
N THR A 112 4.10 6.93 -0.56
CA THR A 112 3.99 6.15 -1.80
C THR A 112 3.51 7.00 -2.97
N ILE A 113 2.53 7.89 -2.75
CA ILE A 113 2.04 8.84 -3.76
C ILE A 113 3.19 9.70 -4.30
N LYS A 114 4.03 10.22 -3.40
CA LYS A 114 5.18 11.06 -3.78
C LYS A 114 6.24 10.27 -4.55
N ILE A 115 6.60 9.08 -4.06
CA ILE A 115 7.64 8.22 -4.68
C ILE A 115 7.23 7.76 -6.08
N SER A 116 5.98 7.37 -6.25
CA SER A 116 5.49 6.80 -7.51
C SER A 116 4.81 7.83 -8.43
N GLY A 117 4.68 9.09 -8.02
CA GLY A 117 4.00 10.12 -8.81
C GLY A 117 2.53 9.78 -9.08
N ILE A 118 1.82 9.24 -8.09
CA ILE A 118 0.43 8.77 -8.24
C ILE A 118 -0.51 9.96 -8.45
N ASN A 119 -1.30 9.91 -9.52
CA ASN A 119 -2.27 10.94 -9.90
C ASN A 119 -3.67 10.68 -9.33
N GLY A 120 -4.02 9.42 -9.11
CA GLY A 120 -5.30 9.02 -8.54
C GLY A 120 -5.21 7.72 -7.78
N ILE A 121 -6.16 7.48 -6.88
CA ILE A 121 -6.21 6.27 -6.06
C ILE A 121 -7.51 5.52 -6.34
N ALA A 122 -7.39 4.22 -6.62
CA ALA A 122 -8.49 3.27 -6.56
C ALA A 122 -8.48 2.61 -5.17
N LEU A 123 -9.43 3.00 -4.33
CA LEU A 123 -9.62 2.39 -3.01
C LEU A 123 -10.45 1.13 -3.16
N THR A 124 -9.91 0.00 -2.74
CA THR A 124 -10.56 -1.31 -2.88
C THR A 124 -10.91 -1.91 -1.53
N LYS A 125 -11.75 -2.94 -1.54
CA LYS A 125 -12.13 -3.73 -0.35
C LYS A 125 -12.75 -2.90 0.78
N LEU A 126 -13.51 -1.86 0.45
CA LEU A 126 -14.21 -1.06 1.44
C LEU A 126 -15.24 -1.89 2.22
N ASP A 127 -15.86 -2.85 1.56
CA ASP A 127 -16.82 -3.81 2.10
C ASP A 127 -16.27 -4.67 3.26
N VAL A 128 -14.95 -4.80 3.36
CA VAL A 128 -14.31 -5.51 4.48
C VAL A 128 -14.46 -4.75 5.79
N LEU A 129 -14.61 -3.43 5.74
CA LEU A 129 -14.82 -2.57 6.90
C LEU A 129 -16.29 -2.42 7.33
N ASP A 130 -17.24 -2.98 6.53
CA ASP A 130 -18.65 -2.96 6.90
C ASP A 130 -18.87 -3.61 8.28
N GLU A 131 -19.86 -3.11 9.02
CA GLU A 131 -20.28 -3.57 10.36
C GLU A 131 -19.31 -3.21 11.50
N LEU A 132 -18.13 -2.66 11.23
CA LEU A 132 -17.29 -2.12 12.28
C LEU A 132 -17.94 -0.90 12.92
N ASN A 133 -17.78 -0.75 14.23
CA ASN A 133 -18.30 0.40 14.98
C ASN A 133 -17.41 1.62 14.78
N GLU A 134 -16.11 1.39 14.71
CA GLU A 134 -15.07 2.40 14.53
C GLU A 134 -14.08 1.94 13.47
N ILE A 135 -13.56 2.90 12.71
CA ILE A 135 -12.50 2.71 11.73
C ILE A 135 -11.39 3.67 12.07
N LYS A 136 -10.16 3.19 12.06
CA LYS A 136 -8.99 4.02 12.36
C LYS A 136 -8.11 4.18 11.13
N MET A 137 -7.59 5.38 10.95
CA MET A 137 -6.60 5.69 9.93
C MET A 137 -5.36 6.29 10.59
N CYS A 138 -4.20 5.73 10.33
CA CYS A 138 -2.94 6.29 10.76
C CYS A 138 -2.67 7.60 10.00
N VAL A 139 -2.50 8.69 10.73
CA VAL A 139 -2.31 10.04 10.16
C VAL A 139 -0.92 10.60 10.44
N ALA A 140 -0.21 10.02 11.40
CA ALA A 140 1.16 10.35 11.76
C ALA A 140 1.78 9.17 12.52
N TYR A 141 3.09 9.22 12.75
CA TYR A 141 3.77 8.35 13.69
C TYR A 141 4.33 9.14 14.86
N GLU A 142 4.58 8.45 15.96
CA GLU A 142 5.39 8.92 17.06
C GLU A 142 6.69 8.11 17.10
N LEU A 143 7.82 8.79 17.13
CA LEU A 143 9.15 8.20 17.29
C LEU A 143 9.93 9.01 18.35
N ASN A 144 10.38 8.34 19.41
CA ASN A 144 11.14 8.96 20.51
C ASN A 144 10.45 10.22 21.09
N GLY A 145 9.12 10.16 21.28
CA GLY A 145 8.29 11.26 21.79
C GLY A 145 8.04 12.40 20.80
N LYS A 146 8.48 12.28 19.56
CA LYS A 146 8.25 13.27 18.51
C LYS A 146 7.25 12.74 17.47
N LYS A 147 6.30 13.59 17.09
CA LYS A 147 5.36 13.30 16.01
C LYS A 147 6.03 13.55 14.67
N ILE A 148 5.96 12.55 13.77
CA ILE A 148 6.49 12.60 12.41
C ILE A 148 5.42 12.17 11.40
N ASP A 149 5.53 12.59 10.16
CA ASP A 149 4.58 12.32 9.06
C ASP A 149 5.19 11.50 7.91
N TYR A 150 6.26 10.80 8.19
CA TYR A 150 6.98 9.92 7.27
C TYR A 150 7.43 8.64 7.99
N LEU A 151 7.64 7.55 7.25
CA LEU A 151 8.32 6.37 7.76
C LEU A 151 9.84 6.62 7.70
N PRO A 152 10.57 6.46 8.82
CA PRO A 152 12.03 6.63 8.83
C PRO A 152 12.72 5.70 7.84
N ALA A 153 13.87 6.13 7.32
CA ALA A 153 14.69 5.30 6.43
C ALA A 153 15.43 4.17 7.18
N ALA A 154 15.86 4.45 8.42
CA ALA A 154 16.56 3.46 9.24
C ALA A 154 15.62 2.33 9.66
N SER A 155 15.97 1.09 9.33
CA SER A 155 15.15 -0.10 9.62
C SER A 155 14.81 -0.22 11.12
N GLU A 156 15.77 0.06 11.99
CA GLU A 156 15.56 0.02 13.45
C GLU A 156 14.45 0.97 13.91
N ASP A 157 14.38 2.17 13.32
CA ASP A 157 13.39 3.17 13.67
C ASP A 157 12.03 2.84 13.09
N GLN A 158 11.98 2.14 11.94
CA GLN A 158 10.72 1.65 11.37
C GLN A 158 9.97 0.69 12.31
N PHE A 159 10.70 -0.08 13.14
CA PHE A 159 10.10 -0.96 14.14
C PHE A 159 9.70 -0.24 15.44
N LYS A 160 10.24 0.96 15.68
CA LYS A 160 9.98 1.74 16.90
C LYS A 160 8.82 2.72 16.77
N VAL A 161 8.45 3.08 15.53
CA VAL A 161 7.36 4.04 15.31
C VAL A 161 6.03 3.52 15.85
N LYS A 162 5.27 4.38 16.49
CA LYS A 162 3.92 4.11 16.99
C LYS A 162 2.91 4.88 16.14
N PRO A 163 1.84 4.24 15.65
CA PRO A 163 0.85 4.93 14.83
C PRO A 163 0.00 5.88 15.67
N VAL A 164 -0.22 7.09 15.15
CA VAL A 164 -1.18 8.06 15.67
C VAL A 164 -2.42 8.00 14.80
N TYR A 165 -3.55 7.64 15.41
CA TYR A 165 -4.79 7.38 14.69
C TYR A 165 -5.76 8.57 14.73
N LYS A 166 -6.43 8.80 13.60
CA LYS A 166 -7.71 9.47 13.53
C LYS A 166 -8.80 8.40 13.53
N VAL A 167 -9.80 8.57 14.39
CA VAL A 167 -10.94 7.65 14.53
C VAL A 167 -12.11 8.20 13.73
N PHE A 168 -12.79 7.33 13.00
CA PHE A 168 -14.00 7.61 12.27
C PHE A 168 -15.11 6.69 12.75
N LYS A 169 -16.34 7.16 12.69
CA LYS A 169 -17.51 6.32 12.91
C LYS A 169 -17.61 5.30 11.77
N GLY A 170 -17.78 4.05 12.12
CA GLY A 170 -18.07 3.00 11.17
C GLY A 170 -19.50 3.03 10.64
N TRP A 171 -19.86 2.10 9.79
CA TRP A 171 -21.19 1.99 9.18
C TRP A 171 -21.71 0.57 9.25
N LYS A 172 -23.05 0.43 9.15
CA LYS A 172 -23.75 -0.86 9.21
C LYS A 172 -24.34 -1.29 7.87
N SER A 173 -24.38 -0.36 6.91
CA SER A 173 -24.84 -0.66 5.54
C SER A 173 -23.77 -1.39 4.76
N SER A 174 -24.18 -2.31 3.89
CA SER A 174 -23.24 -2.94 2.96
C SER A 174 -22.70 -1.92 1.94
N THR A 175 -21.40 -1.93 1.75
CA THR A 175 -20.70 -1.19 0.68
C THR A 175 -20.31 -2.12 -0.48
N LYS A 176 -20.75 -3.37 -0.44
CA LYS A 176 -20.55 -4.33 -1.52
C LYS A 176 -21.44 -3.96 -2.68
N GLY A 177 -20.82 -3.67 -3.85
CA GLY A 177 -21.52 -3.44 -5.12
C GLY A 177 -22.01 -4.72 -5.79
#